data_22ff4ead09819776ec77041e6c3db0ea
#
_entry.id   22ff4ead09819776ec77041e6c3db0ea
#
_cell.length_a   1.000
_cell.length_b   1.000
_cell.length_c   1.000
_cell.angle_alpha   90.00
_cell.angle_beta   90.00
_cell.angle_gamma   90.00
#
_symmetry.space_group_name_H-M   'P 1'
#
loop_
_entity.id
_entity.type
_entity.pdbx_description
1 polymer ?
#
loop_
_entity_poly.entity_id
_entity_poly.type
_entity_poly.pdbx_seq_one_letter_code
_entity_poly.pdbx_strand_id
1 'polypeptide(L)'
;RVEGYIDVAKIKIEELKPQVDILVMLVNATKKDYDPFLKDLSGVDYIFSSLEASKTRPGIQQVIGRPFEYQLGIQGKNIGRFDIYISEKGKPLQDVSSQMTMLNLYTQRLNKLQERDPKRKVEDIYKNSPNVLSTITKLKDGIKTSKETLKKAKNRSSFTMIPLSGSVASEKTILRDVDKVLE
;
A
#
# COMPACT_ATOMS: atom_id res chain seq x y z
N ARG A 1 29.59 22.76 8.13
CA ARG A 1 29.74 21.76 7.05
C ARG A 1 28.55 20.83 7.18
N VAL A 2 27.72 20.75 6.17
CA VAL A 2 26.63 19.78 6.19
C VAL A 2 27.28 18.41 5.93
N GLU A 3 27.21 17.51 6.90
CA GLU A 3 27.66 16.13 6.73
C GLU A 3 26.85 15.46 5.62
N GLY A 4 27.46 14.51 4.90
CA GLY A 4 26.75 13.76 3.88
C GLY A 4 25.54 13.01 4.51
N TYR A 5 24.32 13.39 4.15
CA TYR A 5 23.09 12.85 4.76
C TYR A 5 22.99 11.33 4.66
N ILE A 6 23.63 10.72 3.66
CA ILE A 6 23.68 9.26 3.52
C ILE A 6 24.56 8.61 4.60
N ASP A 7 25.72 9.20 4.89
CA ASP A 7 26.63 8.65 5.90
C ASP A 7 26.00 8.75 7.30
N VAL A 8 25.36 9.88 7.58
CA VAL A 8 24.58 10.05 8.82
C VAL A 8 23.44 9.04 8.90
N ALA A 9 22.73 8.79 7.81
CA ALA A 9 21.66 7.78 7.78
C ALA A 9 22.21 6.38 8.07
N LYS A 10 23.34 5.97 7.47
CA LYS A 10 23.96 4.67 7.73
C LYS A 10 24.32 4.49 9.21
N ILE A 11 24.98 5.48 9.81
CA ILE A 11 25.33 5.45 11.24
C ILE A 11 24.07 5.31 12.09
N LYS A 12 23.00 6.03 11.81
CA LYS A 12 21.75 5.95 12.54
C LYS A 12 21.01 4.62 12.34
N ILE A 13 21.09 4.03 11.17
CA ILE A 13 20.52 2.70 10.91
C ILE A 13 21.26 1.64 11.75
N GLU A 14 22.58 1.67 11.76
CA GLU A 14 23.40 0.74 12.56
C GLU A 14 23.11 0.88 14.07
N GLU A 15 22.94 2.10 14.56
CA GLU A 15 22.60 2.39 15.94
C GLU A 15 21.20 1.89 16.33
N LEU A 16 20.20 2.12 15.47
CA LEU A 16 18.80 1.89 15.82
C LEU A 16 18.33 0.46 15.51
N LYS A 17 18.83 -0.17 14.44
CA LYS A 17 18.35 -1.48 14.02
C LYS A 17 18.37 -2.56 15.11
N PRO A 18 19.41 -2.67 15.98
CA PRO A 18 19.41 -3.66 17.06
C PRO A 18 18.40 -3.35 18.18
N GLN A 19 17.84 -2.14 18.23
CA GLN A 19 16.95 -1.70 19.30
C GLN A 19 15.46 -1.80 18.94
N VAL A 20 15.15 -2.09 17.66
CA VAL A 20 13.78 -2.06 17.14
C VAL A 20 13.46 -3.28 16.28
N ASP A 21 12.20 -3.68 16.27
CA ASP A 21 11.72 -4.75 15.39
C ASP A 21 11.49 -4.23 13.95
N ILE A 22 11.14 -2.95 13.80
CA ILE A 22 10.87 -2.29 12.51
C ILE A 22 11.53 -0.91 12.50
N LEU A 23 12.27 -0.62 11.44
CA LEU A 23 12.90 0.66 11.21
C LEU A 23 12.26 1.37 10.01
N VAL A 24 11.72 2.56 10.26
CA VAL A 24 11.07 3.41 9.26
C VAL A 24 11.91 4.65 9.02
N MET A 25 12.13 4.99 7.76
CA MET A 25 12.81 6.21 7.35
C MET A 25 11.84 7.17 6.68
N LEU A 26 11.83 8.42 7.12
CA LEU A 26 11.14 9.53 6.47
C LEU A 26 12.14 10.30 5.61
N VAL A 27 11.84 10.46 4.33
CA VAL A 27 12.71 11.10 3.36
C VAL A 27 12.01 12.31 2.73
N ASN A 28 12.60 13.48 2.90
CA ASN A 28 12.15 14.69 2.20
C ASN A 28 13.16 15.03 1.09
N ALA A 29 13.15 14.24 0.02
CA ALA A 29 14.01 14.39 -1.15
C ALA A 29 13.34 13.80 -2.38
N THR A 30 13.81 14.15 -3.57
CA THR A 30 13.32 13.53 -4.79
C THR A 30 13.82 12.09 -4.91
N LYS A 31 13.06 11.24 -5.59
CA LYS A 31 13.46 9.84 -5.80
C LYS A 31 14.83 9.75 -6.48
N LYS A 32 15.12 10.66 -7.40
CA LYS A 32 16.42 10.75 -8.08
C LYS A 32 17.59 10.90 -7.09
N ASP A 33 17.36 11.63 -6.00
CA ASP A 33 18.42 11.93 -5.03
C ASP A 33 18.71 10.77 -4.08
N TYR A 34 17.69 9.97 -3.71
CA TYR A 34 17.89 8.89 -2.74
C TYR A 34 17.89 7.47 -3.33
N ASP A 35 17.28 7.23 -4.49
CA ASP A 35 17.20 5.89 -5.12
C ASP A 35 18.58 5.23 -5.36
N PRO A 36 19.62 5.96 -5.76
CA PRO A 36 20.96 5.37 -5.90
C PRO A 36 21.52 4.77 -4.61
N PHE A 37 21.07 5.26 -3.46
CA PHE A 37 21.54 4.86 -2.13
C PHE A 37 20.66 3.81 -1.44
N LEU A 38 19.52 3.44 -2.03
CA LEU A 38 18.60 2.46 -1.41
C LEU A 38 19.26 1.14 -1.08
N LYS A 39 20.23 0.71 -1.88
CA LYS A 39 21.00 -0.50 -1.62
C LYS A 39 21.90 -0.38 -0.38
N ASP A 40 22.33 0.83 -0.09
CA ASP A 40 23.21 1.16 1.04
C ASP A 40 22.44 1.34 2.35
N LEU A 41 21.11 1.44 2.28
CA LEU A 41 20.21 1.59 3.41
C LEU A 41 19.70 0.24 3.93
N SER A 42 20.56 -0.78 3.90
CA SER A 42 20.23 -2.09 4.47
C SER A 42 19.89 -1.95 5.95
N GLY A 43 18.81 -2.61 6.37
CA GLY A 43 18.30 -2.49 7.74
C GLY A 43 17.09 -1.57 7.90
N VAL A 44 16.79 -0.70 6.94
CA VAL A 44 15.51 0.01 6.86
C VAL A 44 14.46 -0.91 6.27
N ASP A 45 13.30 -1.00 6.91
CA ASP A 45 12.19 -1.82 6.45
C ASP A 45 11.26 -1.01 5.52
N TYR A 46 11.02 0.27 5.84
CA TYR A 46 10.09 1.14 5.12
C TYR A 46 10.65 2.54 4.90
N ILE A 47 10.38 3.09 3.73
CA ILE A 47 10.67 4.49 3.39
C ILE A 47 9.36 5.19 3.01
N PHE A 48 9.07 6.29 3.70
CA PHE A 48 8.03 7.22 3.31
C PHE A 48 8.69 8.49 2.78
N SER A 49 8.49 8.75 1.49
CA SER A 49 9.10 9.91 0.84
C SER A 49 8.09 10.99 0.49
N SER A 50 8.53 12.24 0.58
CA SER A 50 7.83 13.45 0.14
C SER A 50 8.58 14.11 -1.02
N LEU A 51 8.12 15.27 -1.48
CA LEU A 51 8.63 16.03 -2.64
C LEU A 51 8.39 15.39 -4.02
N GLU A 52 7.71 14.26 -4.09
CA GLU A 52 7.37 13.62 -5.35
C GLU A 52 5.89 13.80 -5.70
N ALA A 53 5.62 14.20 -6.94
CA ALA A 53 4.25 14.24 -7.45
C ALA A 53 3.66 12.83 -7.67
N SER A 54 4.53 11.84 -7.81
CA SER A 54 4.14 10.44 -7.95
C SER A 54 3.49 9.88 -6.69
N LYS A 55 2.68 8.86 -6.87
CA LYS A 55 1.98 8.16 -5.78
C LYS A 55 2.28 6.68 -5.86
N THR A 56 2.45 6.05 -4.72
CA THR A 56 2.47 4.58 -4.66
C THR A 56 1.11 4.03 -5.11
N ARG A 57 1.15 3.06 -6.01
CA ARG A 57 -0.04 2.32 -6.45
C ARG A 57 -0.13 1.01 -5.67
N PRO A 58 -1.09 0.85 -4.75
CA PRO A 58 -1.18 -0.35 -3.90
C PRO A 58 -1.29 -1.67 -4.68
N GLY A 59 -1.79 -1.63 -5.94
CA GLY A 59 -1.87 -2.80 -6.80
C GLY A 59 -0.53 -3.24 -7.43
N ILE A 60 0.55 -2.47 -7.26
CA ILE A 60 1.89 -2.81 -7.75
C ILE A 60 2.69 -3.42 -6.60
N GLN A 61 3.21 -4.62 -6.83
CA GLN A 61 4.03 -5.31 -5.84
C GLN A 61 5.34 -4.54 -5.60
N GLN A 62 5.70 -4.38 -4.33
CA GLN A 62 6.98 -3.83 -3.92
C GLN A 62 8.15 -4.79 -4.26
N VAL A 63 9.33 -4.25 -4.44
CA VAL A 63 10.52 -5.02 -4.77
C VAL A 63 11.07 -5.68 -3.50
N ILE A 64 11.21 -7.00 -3.53
CA ILE A 64 11.78 -7.77 -2.41
C ILE A 64 13.30 -7.53 -2.34
N GLY A 65 13.84 -7.50 -1.14
CA GLY A 65 15.29 -7.36 -0.89
C GLY A 65 15.79 -5.93 -0.77
N ARG A 66 14.86 -4.95 -0.74
CA ARG A 66 15.14 -3.55 -0.40
C ARG A 66 14.00 -2.96 0.43
N PRO A 67 14.17 -1.79 1.08
CA PRO A 67 13.08 -1.14 1.80
C PRO A 67 11.83 -0.98 0.94
N PHE A 68 10.65 -1.15 1.55
CA PHE A 68 9.38 -0.86 0.87
C PHE A 68 9.15 0.64 0.83
N GLU A 69 8.85 1.19 -0.34
CA GLU A 69 8.73 2.63 -0.57
C GLU A 69 7.29 3.07 -0.75
N TYR A 70 6.89 4.14 -0.04
CA TYR A 70 5.55 4.70 -0.13
C TYR A 70 5.58 6.23 -0.31
N GLN A 71 4.73 6.71 -1.22
CA GLN A 71 4.58 8.11 -1.57
C GLN A 71 3.09 8.45 -1.71
N LEU A 72 2.69 9.62 -1.23
CA LEU A 72 1.30 10.09 -1.26
C LEU A 72 1.01 11.13 -2.33
N GLY A 73 2.03 11.55 -3.08
CA GLY A 73 1.97 12.68 -4.00
C GLY A 73 2.08 14.00 -3.24
N ILE A 74 1.57 15.05 -3.86
CA ILE A 74 1.68 16.45 -3.38
C ILE A 74 0.32 17.01 -2.97
N GLN A 75 0.33 18.16 -2.31
CA GLN A 75 -0.84 18.98 -1.97
C GLN A 75 -1.81 18.35 -0.95
N GLY A 76 -1.39 17.39 -0.15
CA GLY A 76 -2.25 16.81 0.88
C GLY A 76 -3.52 16.11 0.36
N LYS A 77 -3.56 15.72 -0.93
CA LYS A 77 -4.77 15.15 -1.55
C LYS A 77 -5.10 13.72 -1.11
N ASN A 78 -4.17 13.08 -0.42
CA ASN A 78 -4.34 11.70 0.01
C ASN A 78 -3.81 11.50 1.43
N ILE A 79 -4.44 10.59 2.16
CA ILE A 79 -3.90 10.02 3.39
C ILE A 79 -3.42 8.60 3.06
N GLY A 80 -2.23 8.24 3.53
CA GLY A 80 -1.72 6.87 3.51
C GLY A 80 -2.04 6.18 4.83
N ARG A 81 -2.75 5.07 4.77
CA ARG A 81 -2.90 4.16 5.90
C ARG A 81 -1.96 2.99 5.69
N PHE A 82 -1.12 2.75 6.68
CA PHE A 82 -0.16 1.67 6.68
C PHE A 82 -0.42 0.76 7.89
N ASP A 83 -0.78 -0.50 7.62
CA ASP A 83 -1.06 -1.49 8.64
C ASP A 83 0.06 -2.52 8.67
N ILE A 84 0.59 -2.81 9.86
CA ILE A 84 1.60 -3.84 10.09
C ILE A 84 1.02 -4.90 11.03
N TYR A 85 1.21 -6.16 10.66
CA TYR A 85 0.85 -7.30 11.48
C TYR A 85 2.05 -8.23 11.64
N ILE A 86 2.46 -8.45 12.89
CA ILE A 86 3.55 -9.35 13.25
C ILE A 86 2.99 -10.48 14.10
N SER A 87 3.13 -11.71 13.63
CA SER A 87 2.71 -12.92 14.37
C SER A 87 3.89 -13.76 14.82
N GLU A 88 5.04 -13.64 14.14
CA GLU A 88 6.24 -14.45 14.42
C GLU A 88 7.47 -13.54 14.45
N LYS A 89 8.11 -13.41 15.63
CA LYS A 89 9.32 -12.60 15.79
C LYS A 89 10.46 -13.15 14.90
N GLY A 90 11.20 -12.25 14.25
CA GLY A 90 12.35 -12.61 13.41
C GLY A 90 12.00 -13.13 12.02
N LYS A 91 10.73 -13.29 11.67
CA LYS A 91 10.34 -13.61 10.30
C LYS A 91 10.27 -12.35 9.44
N PRO A 92 10.62 -12.44 8.15
CA PRO A 92 10.58 -11.27 7.27
C PRO A 92 9.15 -10.75 7.09
N LEU A 93 9.04 -9.43 6.98
CA LEU A 93 7.81 -8.75 6.59
C LEU A 93 7.56 -8.91 5.09
N GLN A 94 6.29 -9.09 4.73
CA GLN A 94 5.84 -9.17 3.35
C GLN A 94 4.83 -8.06 3.07
N ASP A 95 5.07 -7.25 2.05
CA ASP A 95 4.04 -6.32 1.57
C ASP A 95 2.94 -7.11 0.84
N VAL A 96 1.72 -7.03 1.37
CA VAL A 96 0.54 -7.70 0.79
C VAL A 96 -0.45 -6.72 0.16
N SER A 97 -0.06 -5.47 -0.03
CA SER A 97 -0.92 -4.41 -0.57
C SER A 97 -1.50 -4.77 -1.94
N SER A 98 -0.67 -5.34 -2.82
CA SER A 98 -1.10 -5.77 -4.15
C SER A 98 -2.10 -6.91 -4.08
N GLN A 99 -1.88 -7.91 -3.22
CA GLN A 99 -2.78 -9.05 -3.03
C GLN A 99 -4.13 -8.62 -2.45
N MET A 100 -4.14 -7.69 -1.48
CA MET A 100 -5.37 -7.12 -0.94
C MET A 100 -6.14 -6.32 -1.99
N THR A 101 -5.44 -5.51 -2.79
CA THR A 101 -6.04 -4.73 -3.87
C THR A 101 -6.66 -5.64 -4.93
N MET A 102 -5.95 -6.70 -5.34
CA MET A 102 -6.45 -7.67 -6.32
C MET A 102 -7.63 -8.47 -5.78
N LEU A 103 -7.56 -8.92 -4.52
CA LEU A 103 -8.67 -9.62 -3.86
C LEU A 103 -9.95 -8.77 -3.88
N ASN A 104 -9.84 -7.49 -3.50
CA ASN A 104 -10.96 -6.56 -3.52
C ASN A 104 -11.50 -6.36 -4.95
N LEU A 105 -10.62 -6.12 -5.92
CA LEU A 105 -10.99 -5.92 -7.32
C LEU A 105 -11.72 -7.14 -7.90
N TYR A 106 -11.18 -8.33 -7.69
CA TYR A 106 -11.79 -9.57 -8.19
C TYR A 106 -13.14 -9.85 -7.52
N THR A 107 -13.22 -9.62 -6.21
CA THR A 107 -14.47 -9.79 -5.45
C THR A 107 -15.54 -8.82 -5.94
N GLN A 108 -15.21 -7.53 -6.11
CA GLN A 108 -16.14 -6.53 -6.63
C GLN A 108 -16.63 -6.88 -8.05
N ARG A 109 -15.73 -7.31 -8.94
CA ARG A 109 -16.10 -7.70 -10.29
C ARG A 109 -17.00 -8.94 -10.32
N LEU A 110 -16.71 -9.92 -9.47
CA LEU A 110 -17.53 -11.13 -9.36
C LEU A 110 -18.93 -10.80 -8.81
N ASN A 111 -19.00 -9.95 -7.77
CA ASN A 111 -20.26 -9.50 -7.20
C ASN A 111 -21.10 -8.74 -8.24
N LYS A 112 -20.49 -7.85 -9.03
CA LYS A 112 -21.18 -7.14 -10.10
C LYS A 112 -21.77 -8.08 -11.16
N LEU A 113 -21.11 -9.18 -11.48
CA LEU A 113 -21.68 -10.22 -12.35
C LEU A 113 -22.84 -10.96 -11.67
N GLN A 114 -22.75 -11.20 -10.37
CA GLN A 114 -23.78 -11.86 -9.58
C GLN A 114 -25.06 -11.01 -9.41
N GLU A 115 -24.94 -9.66 -9.42
CA GLU A 115 -26.06 -8.71 -9.26
C GLU A 115 -27.15 -8.90 -10.31
N ARG A 116 -26.83 -9.45 -11.48
CA ARG A 116 -27.80 -9.72 -12.54
C ARG A 116 -28.91 -10.70 -12.10
N ASP A 117 -28.57 -11.68 -11.28
CA ASP A 117 -29.52 -12.60 -10.62
C ASP A 117 -28.92 -13.12 -9.31
N PRO A 118 -29.22 -12.48 -8.17
CA PRO A 118 -28.65 -12.87 -6.88
C PRO A 118 -29.05 -14.27 -6.40
N LYS A 119 -30.12 -14.85 -6.96
CA LYS A 119 -30.65 -16.17 -6.53
C LYS A 119 -30.01 -17.34 -7.25
N ARG A 120 -29.38 -17.11 -8.39
CA ARG A 120 -28.75 -18.15 -9.20
C ARG A 120 -27.24 -18.13 -9.03
N LYS A 121 -26.57 -19.26 -9.28
CA LYS A 121 -25.11 -19.29 -9.36
C LYS A 121 -24.64 -18.45 -10.55
N VAL A 122 -23.56 -17.71 -10.39
CA VAL A 122 -23.06 -16.81 -11.43
C VAL A 122 -22.75 -17.54 -12.73
N GLU A 123 -22.28 -18.79 -12.68
CA GLU A 123 -22.04 -19.63 -13.84
C GLU A 123 -23.32 -19.95 -14.61
N ASP A 124 -24.42 -20.22 -13.87
CA ASP A 124 -25.72 -20.54 -14.49
C ASP A 124 -26.35 -19.31 -15.16
N ILE A 125 -26.08 -18.10 -14.62
CA ILE A 125 -26.53 -16.86 -15.24
C ILE A 125 -25.93 -16.69 -16.64
N TYR A 126 -24.65 -17.06 -16.78
CA TYR A 126 -23.85 -16.84 -17.99
C TYR A 126 -23.54 -18.13 -18.77
N LYS A 127 -24.32 -19.23 -18.57
CA LYS A 127 -24.08 -20.54 -19.19
C LYS A 127 -23.91 -20.51 -20.71
N ASN A 128 -24.57 -19.56 -21.38
CA ASN A 128 -24.52 -19.38 -22.83
C ASN A 128 -23.47 -18.35 -23.28
N SER A 129 -22.57 -17.89 -22.41
CA SER A 129 -21.59 -16.86 -22.66
C SER A 129 -20.16 -17.32 -22.31
N PRO A 130 -19.48 -18.10 -23.18
CA PRO A 130 -18.19 -18.73 -22.87
C PRO A 130 -17.12 -17.75 -22.40
N ASN A 131 -17.06 -16.55 -23.00
CA ASN A 131 -16.11 -15.51 -22.62
C ASN A 131 -16.34 -15.00 -21.19
N VAL A 132 -17.61 -14.87 -20.76
CA VAL A 132 -17.96 -14.46 -19.41
C VAL A 132 -17.64 -15.57 -18.43
N LEU A 133 -17.93 -16.83 -18.76
CA LEU A 133 -17.57 -17.99 -17.94
C LEU A 133 -16.06 -18.08 -17.72
N SER A 134 -15.26 -17.89 -18.75
CA SER A 134 -13.79 -17.83 -18.65
C SER A 134 -13.35 -16.69 -17.71
N THR A 135 -14.00 -15.53 -17.77
CA THR A 135 -13.74 -14.41 -16.87
C THR A 135 -14.09 -14.76 -15.41
N ILE A 136 -15.26 -15.38 -15.19
CA ILE A 136 -15.70 -15.83 -13.86
C ILE A 136 -14.67 -16.79 -13.25
N THR A 137 -14.19 -17.78 -14.02
CA THR A 137 -13.15 -18.71 -13.58
C THR A 137 -11.89 -17.98 -13.17
N LYS A 138 -11.36 -17.08 -14.00
CA LYS A 138 -10.17 -16.27 -13.71
C LYS A 138 -10.35 -15.43 -12.43
N LEU A 139 -11.53 -14.83 -12.23
CA LEU A 139 -11.81 -14.06 -11.02
C LEU A 139 -11.81 -14.94 -9.77
N LYS A 140 -12.44 -16.11 -9.83
CA LYS A 140 -12.46 -17.08 -8.70
C LYS A 140 -11.08 -17.61 -8.37
N ASP A 141 -10.29 -17.96 -9.38
CA ASP A 141 -8.91 -18.41 -9.20
C ASP A 141 -8.04 -17.29 -8.61
N GLY A 142 -8.19 -16.07 -9.09
CA GLY A 142 -7.50 -14.90 -8.54
C GLY A 142 -7.87 -14.63 -7.07
N ILE A 143 -9.15 -14.75 -6.71
CA ILE A 143 -9.62 -14.64 -5.31
C ILE A 143 -8.98 -15.74 -4.46
N LYS A 144 -8.98 -16.97 -4.93
CA LYS A 144 -8.38 -18.11 -4.21
C LYS A 144 -6.90 -17.89 -3.97
N THR A 145 -6.15 -17.59 -5.02
CA THR A 145 -4.70 -17.34 -4.95
C THR A 145 -4.36 -16.18 -4.01
N SER A 146 -5.08 -15.06 -4.10
CA SER A 146 -4.86 -13.92 -3.21
C SER A 146 -5.12 -14.28 -1.74
N LYS A 147 -6.20 -15.02 -1.45
CA LYS A 147 -6.50 -15.48 -0.08
C LYS A 147 -5.43 -16.43 0.46
N GLU A 148 -4.91 -17.34 -0.36
CA GLU A 148 -3.85 -18.27 0.04
C GLU A 148 -2.54 -17.52 0.34
N THR A 149 -2.18 -16.54 -0.48
CA THR A 149 -1.00 -15.70 -0.25
C THR A 149 -1.12 -14.92 1.04
N LEU A 150 -2.27 -14.28 1.28
CA LEU A 150 -2.54 -13.54 2.53
C LEU A 150 -2.48 -14.46 3.76
N LYS A 151 -2.98 -15.70 3.65
CA LYS A 151 -2.92 -16.68 4.75
C LYS A 151 -1.50 -17.13 5.06
N LYS A 152 -0.63 -17.25 4.05
CA LYS A 152 0.77 -17.66 4.20
C LYS A 152 1.66 -16.55 4.78
N ALA A 153 1.32 -15.29 4.56
CA ALA A 153 2.07 -14.14 5.04
C ALA A 153 1.90 -13.98 6.56
N LYS A 154 2.81 -14.54 7.34
CA LYS A 154 2.80 -14.50 8.81
C LYS A 154 3.03 -13.09 9.34
N ASN A 155 4.13 -12.47 8.90
CA ASN A 155 4.39 -11.05 9.13
C ASN A 155 4.08 -10.30 7.85
N ARG A 156 3.18 -9.33 7.94
CA ARG A 156 2.72 -8.63 6.74
C ARG A 156 2.49 -7.16 6.99
N SER A 157 2.66 -6.39 5.95
CA SER A 157 2.23 -5.00 5.89
C SER A 157 1.30 -4.78 4.72
N SER A 158 0.45 -3.79 4.85
CA SER A 158 -0.40 -3.32 3.77
C SER A 158 -0.51 -1.81 3.75
N PHE A 159 -0.52 -1.24 2.56
CA PHE A 159 -0.67 0.18 2.32
C PHE A 159 -1.98 0.45 1.59
N THR A 160 -2.75 1.39 2.11
CA THR A 160 -4.00 1.86 1.51
C THR A 160 -3.92 3.36 1.33
N MET A 161 -4.23 3.83 0.13
CA MET A 161 -4.33 5.26 -0.15
C MET A 161 -5.80 5.69 -0.06
N ILE A 162 -6.08 6.69 0.76
CA ILE A 162 -7.40 7.24 0.99
C ILE A 162 -7.42 8.65 0.38
N PRO A 163 -8.11 8.86 -0.74
CA PRO A 163 -8.21 10.20 -1.33
C PRO A 163 -9.08 11.11 -0.46
N LEU A 164 -8.60 12.31 -0.19
CA LEU A 164 -9.36 13.38 0.44
C LEU A 164 -10.18 14.10 -0.65
N SER A 165 -11.34 13.56 -0.93
CA SER A 165 -12.30 14.15 -1.89
C SER A 165 -13.36 14.98 -1.16
N GLY A 166 -14.14 15.76 -1.90
CA GLY A 166 -15.25 16.54 -1.34
C GLY A 166 -16.35 15.71 -0.66
N SER A 167 -16.29 14.37 -0.77
CA SER A 167 -17.18 13.46 -0.02
C SER A 167 -16.72 13.19 1.41
N VAL A 168 -15.47 13.56 1.75
CA VAL A 168 -14.98 13.47 3.13
C VAL A 168 -15.51 14.68 3.89
N ALA A 169 -16.29 14.43 4.94
CA ALA A 169 -16.85 15.50 5.76
C ALA A 169 -15.72 16.28 6.45
N SER A 170 -15.79 17.62 6.37
CA SER A 170 -14.87 18.49 7.09
C SER A 170 -15.22 18.50 8.59
N GLU A 171 -14.19 18.51 9.44
CA GLU A 171 -14.40 18.79 10.85
C GLU A 171 -14.75 20.27 11.02
N LYS A 172 -15.94 20.56 11.59
CA LYS A 172 -16.54 21.91 11.60
C LYS A 172 -15.71 22.95 12.36
N THR A 173 -15.04 22.54 13.42
CA THR A 173 -14.23 23.45 14.25
C THR A 173 -12.98 23.89 13.47
N ILE A 174 -12.29 22.94 12.85
CA ILE A 174 -11.11 23.21 12.02
C ILE A 174 -11.48 24.04 10.80
N LEU A 175 -12.59 23.70 10.12
CA LEU A 175 -13.03 24.46 8.95
C LEU A 175 -13.29 25.93 9.30
N ARG A 176 -14.00 26.19 10.40
CA ARG A 176 -14.26 27.55 10.90
C ARG A 176 -12.97 28.34 11.18
N ASP A 177 -11.93 27.66 11.73
CA ASP A 177 -10.66 28.32 12.04
C ASP A 177 -9.82 28.58 10.77
N VAL A 178 -9.94 27.71 9.76
CA VAL A 178 -9.35 27.94 8.42
C VAL A 178 -10.03 29.10 7.72
N ASP A 179 -11.38 29.17 7.73
CA ASP A 179 -12.15 30.24 7.09
C ASP A 179 -11.76 31.62 7.66
N LYS A 180 -11.58 31.74 8.99
CA LYS A 180 -11.11 32.96 9.63
C LYS A 180 -9.73 33.45 9.21
N VAL A 181 -8.88 32.55 8.73
CA VAL A 181 -7.51 32.91 8.27
C VAL A 181 -7.54 33.29 6.79
N LEU A 182 -8.52 32.82 6.04
CA LEU A 182 -8.63 33.09 4.59
C LEU A 182 -9.47 34.33 4.27
N GLU A 183 -10.27 34.87 5.23
CA GLU A 183 -10.95 36.18 5.15
C GLU A 183 -9.96 37.33 5.44
#